data_d7663e4431a93122e22255492f1fec9a
#
_entry.id   d7663e4431a93122e22255492f1fec9a
#
_cell.length_a   1.000
_cell.length_b   1.000
_cell.length_c   1.000
_cell.angle_alpha   90.00
_cell.angle_beta   90.00
_cell.angle_gamma   90.00
#
_symmetry.space_group_name_H-M   'P 1'
#
loop_
_entity.id
_entity.type
_entity.pdbx_description
1 polymer ?
#
loop_
_entity_poly.entity_id
_entity_poly.type
_entity_poly.pdbx_seq_one_letter_code
_entity_poly.pdbx_strand_id
1 'polypeptide(L)'
;PYSGELWGVNNGRDMLGDHHPKEELNIIKNGKHYGWPYCYESQVFDQDIGVNFDCSKTEVPAYTFVAHMAPLGLAFYQKGTLPKRYNHSVFIAFHGSWNRSVPSGYKVVRLKLDPMGRIISHEDFISGWLKKDGSPNGRPVDLEYSPEGELYLSDDFRGVVYKITTN
;
A
#
# COMPACT_ATOMS: atom_id res chain seq x y z
N PRO A 1 7.11 2.03 12.78
CA PRO A 1 7.52 3.44 12.85
C PRO A 1 8.28 3.73 14.14
N TYR A 2 9.06 4.82 14.15
CA TYR A 2 9.79 5.25 15.35
C TYR A 2 8.88 5.70 16.49
N SER A 3 7.63 6.04 16.18
CA SER A 3 6.61 6.48 17.11
C SER A 3 5.88 5.33 17.84
N GLY A 4 6.09 4.09 17.43
CA GLY A 4 5.31 2.94 17.94
C GLY A 4 3.87 2.86 17.41
N GLU A 5 3.50 3.72 16.45
CA GLU A 5 2.18 3.66 15.80
C GLU A 5 2.03 2.41 14.93
N LEU A 6 0.83 1.86 14.90
CA LEU A 6 0.46 0.78 14.00
C LEU A 6 -0.04 1.39 12.68
N TRP A 7 0.54 0.95 11.57
CA TRP A 7 0.11 1.35 10.23
C TRP A 7 -0.48 0.16 9.50
N GLY A 8 -1.49 0.40 8.68
CA GLY A 8 -2.13 -0.63 7.87
C GLY A 8 -2.52 -0.07 6.51
N VAL A 9 -2.40 -0.89 5.48
CA VAL A 9 -2.95 -0.61 4.16
C VAL A 9 -4.33 -1.24 4.03
N ASN A 10 -5.23 -0.56 3.31
CA ASN A 10 -6.58 -1.03 3.04
C ASN A 10 -6.78 -1.14 1.54
N ASN A 11 -7.22 -2.33 1.13
CA ASN A 11 -7.62 -2.60 -0.24
C ASN A 11 -9.11 -2.27 -0.38
N GLY A 12 -9.43 -1.26 -1.17
CA GLY A 12 -10.79 -0.80 -1.38
C GLY A 12 -11.68 -1.83 -2.10
N ARG A 13 -13.01 -1.69 -1.95
CA ARG A 13 -13.93 -2.61 -2.62
C ARG A 13 -13.91 -2.44 -4.14
N ASP A 14 -14.24 -3.51 -4.84
CA ASP A 14 -14.30 -3.53 -6.30
C ASP A 14 -15.61 -2.93 -6.86
N MET A 15 -15.63 -2.72 -8.17
CA MET A 15 -16.81 -2.41 -9.00
C MET A 15 -17.38 -0.99 -8.82
N LEU A 16 -16.57 -0.04 -8.35
CA LEU A 16 -16.91 1.40 -8.34
C LEU A 16 -16.26 2.21 -9.49
N GLY A 17 -15.88 1.52 -10.58
CA GLY A 17 -15.19 2.12 -11.72
C GLY A 17 -13.68 2.25 -11.51
N ASP A 18 -13.00 2.88 -12.46
CA ASP A 18 -11.52 2.92 -12.49
C ASP A 18 -10.87 3.82 -11.42
N HIS A 19 -11.64 4.75 -10.83
CA HIS A 19 -11.09 5.81 -10.00
C HIS A 19 -11.46 5.71 -8.52
N HIS A 20 -12.41 4.83 -8.19
CA HIS A 20 -12.91 4.65 -6.83
C HIS A 20 -13.04 3.19 -6.45
N PRO A 21 -12.93 2.87 -5.16
CA PRO A 21 -12.30 3.69 -4.14
C PRO A 21 -10.78 3.70 -4.32
N LYS A 22 -10.13 4.78 -3.89
CA LYS A 22 -8.68 4.82 -3.76
C LYS A 22 -8.24 3.85 -2.68
N GLU A 23 -7.06 3.28 -2.84
CA GLU A 23 -6.43 2.49 -1.79
C GLU A 23 -5.93 3.40 -0.67
N GLU A 24 -5.90 2.89 0.55
CA GLU A 24 -5.62 3.69 1.74
C GLU A 24 -4.43 3.17 2.52
N LEU A 25 -3.70 4.11 3.10
CA LEU A 25 -2.78 3.86 4.20
C LEU A 25 -3.32 4.55 5.44
N ASN A 26 -3.54 3.80 6.49
CA ASN A 26 -4.12 4.26 7.73
C ASN A 26 -3.14 4.13 8.91
N ILE A 27 -3.12 5.14 9.78
CA ILE A 27 -2.46 5.06 11.09
C ILE A 27 -3.53 4.59 12.08
N ILE A 28 -3.37 3.37 12.56
CA ILE A 28 -4.42 2.67 13.32
C ILE A 28 -4.41 3.11 14.78
N LYS A 29 -5.54 3.64 15.22
CA LYS A 29 -5.77 4.12 16.59
C LYS A 29 -6.85 3.28 17.27
N ASN A 30 -6.69 3.03 18.56
CA ASN A 30 -7.66 2.26 19.33
C ASN A 30 -9.06 2.91 19.32
N GLY A 31 -10.09 2.11 19.09
CA GLY A 31 -11.50 2.53 19.12
C GLY A 31 -11.93 3.41 17.94
N LYS A 32 -11.10 3.57 16.90
CA LYS A 32 -11.43 4.37 15.72
C LYS A 32 -12.01 3.53 14.59
N HIS A 33 -12.84 4.16 13.77
CA HIS A 33 -13.50 3.57 12.61
C HIS A 33 -12.90 4.16 11.33
N TYR A 34 -12.54 3.31 10.36
CA TYR A 34 -11.85 3.69 9.11
C TYR A 34 -12.75 3.57 7.86
N GLY A 35 -14.05 3.60 8.05
CA GLY A 35 -15.04 3.68 7.00
C GLY A 35 -15.72 2.36 6.64
N TRP A 36 -14.98 1.32 6.39
CA TRP A 36 -15.53 0.04 5.93
C TRP A 36 -16.62 -0.54 6.86
N PRO A 37 -17.77 -1.01 6.33
CA PRO A 37 -18.15 -1.07 4.90
C PRO A 37 -18.90 0.16 4.40
N TYR A 38 -19.17 1.14 5.22
CA TYR A 38 -20.12 2.24 4.93
C TYR A 38 -19.50 3.42 4.19
N CYS A 39 -18.22 3.63 4.37
CA CYS A 39 -17.50 4.76 3.81
C CYS A 39 -16.13 4.33 3.29
N TYR A 40 -15.58 5.08 2.35
CA TYR A 40 -14.26 4.88 1.80
C TYR A 40 -13.54 6.22 1.58
N GLU A 41 -12.25 6.18 1.30
CA GLU A 41 -11.41 7.38 1.10
C GLU A 41 -11.57 8.40 2.23
N SER A 42 -11.63 9.68 1.88
CA SER A 42 -11.84 10.77 2.83
C SER A 42 -13.33 10.95 3.14
N GLN A 43 -13.93 9.96 3.82
CA GLN A 43 -15.31 10.03 4.33
C GLN A 43 -16.38 10.05 3.23
N VAL A 44 -16.13 9.40 2.10
CA VAL A 44 -17.12 9.23 1.03
C VAL A 44 -18.07 8.10 1.40
N PHE A 45 -19.38 8.40 1.38
CA PHE A 45 -20.42 7.43 1.68
C PHE A 45 -20.59 6.42 0.54
N ASP A 46 -20.63 5.13 0.87
CA ASP A 46 -20.92 4.07 -0.09
C ASP A 46 -22.43 3.91 -0.26
N GLN A 47 -22.94 4.36 -1.40
CA GLN A 47 -24.39 4.36 -1.69
C GLN A 47 -24.98 2.96 -1.84
N ASP A 48 -24.17 1.97 -2.22
CA ASP A 48 -24.64 0.60 -2.47
C ASP A 48 -24.71 -0.23 -1.19
N ILE A 49 -23.78 0.02 -0.25
CA ILE A 49 -23.61 -0.76 0.98
C ILE A 49 -24.07 0.03 2.20
N GLY A 50 -23.91 1.34 2.15
CA GLY A 50 -24.13 2.21 3.28
C GLY A 50 -25.57 2.26 3.75
N VAL A 51 -25.81 1.94 4.99
CA VAL A 51 -27.09 2.02 5.68
C VAL A 51 -27.06 3.23 6.59
N ASN A 52 -27.36 4.40 6.06
CA ASN A 52 -27.52 5.65 6.80
C ASN A 52 -26.40 5.89 7.85
N PHE A 53 -25.15 5.75 7.43
CA PHE A 53 -23.99 5.93 8.29
C PHE A 53 -23.38 7.32 8.11
N ASP A 54 -23.02 7.96 9.22
CA ASP A 54 -22.39 9.28 9.23
C ASP A 54 -20.87 9.15 9.03
N CYS A 55 -20.40 9.30 7.79
CA CYS A 55 -18.99 9.18 7.44
C CYS A 55 -18.09 10.21 8.12
N SER A 56 -18.62 11.32 8.62
CA SER A 56 -17.83 12.31 9.35
C SER A 56 -17.25 11.77 10.67
N LYS A 57 -17.75 10.62 11.15
CA LYS A 57 -17.26 9.92 12.34
C LYS A 57 -16.09 8.98 12.08
N THR A 58 -15.70 8.81 10.81
CA THR A 58 -14.57 7.96 10.45
C THR A 58 -13.26 8.73 10.44
N GLU A 59 -12.15 8.05 10.70
CA GLU A 59 -10.81 8.62 10.50
C GLU A 59 -10.54 8.72 8.99
N VAL A 60 -9.89 9.81 8.58
CA VAL A 60 -9.41 9.96 7.21
C VAL A 60 -8.09 9.21 7.02
N PRO A 61 -7.83 8.64 5.83
CA PRO A 61 -6.55 8.00 5.54
C PRO A 61 -5.37 8.94 5.72
N ALA A 62 -4.26 8.42 6.24
CA ALA A 62 -3.00 9.14 6.30
C ALA A 62 -2.41 9.40 4.90
N TYR A 63 -2.69 8.50 3.96
CA TYR A 63 -2.32 8.62 2.55
C TYR A 63 -3.27 7.80 1.67
N THR A 64 -3.45 8.23 0.41
CA THR A 64 -4.24 7.48 -0.57
C THR A 64 -3.43 7.19 -1.83
N PHE A 65 -3.69 6.05 -2.45
CA PHE A 65 -3.09 5.63 -3.71
C PHE A 65 -4.16 5.54 -4.80
N VAL A 66 -3.71 5.32 -6.02
CA VAL A 66 -4.61 5.06 -7.15
C VAL A 66 -5.48 3.83 -6.86
N ALA A 67 -6.76 3.92 -7.23
CA ALA A 67 -7.74 2.85 -7.00
C ALA A 67 -7.30 1.51 -7.60
N HIS A 68 -7.63 0.43 -6.91
CA HIS A 68 -7.46 -0.95 -7.35
C HIS A 68 -6.01 -1.42 -7.57
N MET A 69 -5.03 -0.70 -7.01
CA MET A 69 -3.63 -1.16 -7.03
C MET A 69 -3.38 -2.36 -6.13
N ALA A 70 -4.30 -2.64 -5.20
CA ALA A 70 -4.27 -3.72 -4.23
C ALA A 70 -3.01 -3.73 -3.36
N PRO A 71 -2.85 -2.78 -2.42
CA PRO A 71 -1.77 -2.81 -1.44
C PRO A 71 -1.98 -3.97 -0.47
N LEU A 72 -0.98 -4.82 -0.27
CA LEU A 72 -1.04 -5.96 0.61
C LEU A 72 -0.05 -5.85 1.77
N GLY A 73 1.24 -6.01 1.50
CA GLY A 73 2.27 -5.93 2.51
C GLY A 73 2.89 -4.54 2.65
N LEU A 74 3.32 -4.20 3.86
CA LEU A 74 4.12 -3.01 4.12
C LEU A 74 5.26 -3.29 5.11
N ALA A 75 6.41 -2.67 4.87
CA ALA A 75 7.58 -2.80 5.75
C ALA A 75 8.25 -1.44 5.98
N PHE A 76 8.54 -1.12 7.24
CA PHE A 76 9.31 0.07 7.61
C PHE A 76 10.80 -0.19 7.48
N TYR A 77 11.51 0.62 6.72
CA TYR A 77 12.95 0.58 6.63
C TYR A 77 13.60 1.59 7.56
N GLN A 78 14.18 1.10 8.64
CA GLN A 78 14.93 1.91 9.60
C GLN A 78 16.43 1.81 9.36
N LYS A 79 16.92 0.57 9.21
CA LYS A 79 18.34 0.24 9.04
C LYS A 79 18.44 -1.17 8.47
N GLY A 80 19.37 -1.39 7.54
CA GLY A 80 19.61 -2.70 6.92
C GLY A 80 20.67 -2.60 5.82
N THR A 81 20.57 -3.46 4.83
CA THR A 81 21.56 -3.58 3.75
C THR A 81 21.35 -2.59 2.60
N LEU A 82 20.18 -1.95 2.52
CA LEU A 82 19.94 -0.92 1.51
C LEU A 82 20.72 0.37 1.81
N PRO A 83 21.08 1.16 0.80
CA PRO A 83 21.76 2.44 0.99
C PRO A 83 21.04 3.40 1.94
N LYS A 84 21.79 4.25 2.65
CA LYS A 84 21.25 5.20 3.65
C LYS A 84 20.16 6.13 3.12
N ARG A 85 20.10 6.40 1.80
CA ARG A 85 19.03 7.19 1.19
C ARG A 85 17.63 6.57 1.34
N TYR A 86 17.54 5.28 1.68
CA TYR A 86 16.30 4.58 1.96
C TYR A 86 15.90 4.57 3.44
N ASN A 87 16.74 5.10 4.33
CA ASN A 87 16.35 5.26 5.73
C ASN A 87 15.08 6.14 5.83
N HIS A 88 14.31 5.93 6.88
CA HIS A 88 13.03 6.62 7.08
C HIS A 88 12.05 6.41 5.91
N SER A 89 11.91 5.17 5.50
CA SER A 89 11.00 4.80 4.41
C SER A 89 10.02 3.72 4.85
N VAL A 90 8.87 3.70 4.17
CA VAL A 90 7.94 2.57 4.19
C VAL A 90 7.87 2.03 2.77
N PHE A 91 8.09 0.73 2.61
CA PHE A 91 7.85 0.05 1.35
C PHE A 91 6.50 -0.64 1.39
N ILE A 92 5.74 -0.53 0.29
CA ILE A 92 4.41 -1.11 0.16
C ILE A 92 4.37 -1.93 -1.12
N ALA A 93 3.98 -3.20 -1.01
CA ALA A 93 3.78 -4.09 -2.14
C ALA A 93 2.36 -3.91 -2.70
N PHE A 94 2.27 -3.59 -3.99
CA PHE A 94 1.02 -3.48 -4.73
C PHE A 94 0.86 -4.69 -5.65
N HIS A 95 -0.09 -5.55 -5.32
CA HIS A 95 -0.38 -6.80 -6.04
C HIS A 95 -0.82 -6.57 -7.48
N GLY A 96 -1.52 -5.47 -7.72
CA GLY A 96 -1.98 -5.06 -9.04
C GLY A 96 -3.46 -5.32 -9.29
N SER A 97 -4.03 -4.44 -10.08
CA SER A 97 -5.47 -4.41 -10.38
C SER A 97 -5.92 -5.59 -11.24
N TRP A 98 -7.19 -5.94 -11.12
CA TRP A 98 -7.87 -6.87 -12.03
C TRP A 98 -9.12 -6.23 -12.67
N ASN A 99 -9.68 -5.19 -12.05
CA ASN A 99 -10.94 -4.55 -12.41
C ASN A 99 -10.78 -3.09 -12.89
N ARG A 100 -9.67 -2.79 -13.57
CA ARG A 100 -9.40 -1.48 -14.20
C ARG A 100 -9.28 -1.61 -15.70
N SER A 101 -9.76 -0.59 -16.43
CA SER A 101 -9.56 -0.47 -17.89
C SER A 101 -8.08 -0.38 -18.25
N VAL A 102 -7.30 0.34 -17.45
CA VAL A 102 -5.84 0.39 -17.54
C VAL A 102 -5.23 -0.22 -16.28
N PRO A 103 -4.52 -1.36 -16.38
CA PRO A 103 -3.90 -2.02 -15.26
C PRO A 103 -2.97 -1.09 -14.46
N SER A 104 -3.03 -1.20 -13.12
CA SER A 104 -2.23 -0.39 -12.20
C SER A 104 -1.77 -1.21 -11.00
N GLY A 105 -0.70 -0.79 -10.33
CA GLY A 105 -0.05 -1.58 -9.28
C GLY A 105 1.10 -2.39 -9.85
N TYR A 106 1.23 -3.67 -9.48
CA TYR A 106 2.29 -4.59 -9.91
C TYR A 106 3.69 -4.04 -9.64
N LYS A 107 3.89 -3.48 -8.47
CA LYS A 107 5.14 -2.79 -8.08
C LYS A 107 5.30 -2.69 -6.58
N VAL A 108 6.47 -2.31 -6.15
CA VAL A 108 6.72 -1.84 -4.78
C VAL A 108 6.90 -0.34 -4.83
N VAL A 109 6.18 0.36 -3.99
CA VAL A 109 6.28 1.81 -3.80
C VAL A 109 7.04 2.11 -2.53
N ARG A 110 7.81 3.18 -2.53
CA ARG A 110 8.45 3.76 -1.37
C ARG A 110 7.73 5.03 -0.94
N LEU A 111 7.35 5.10 0.32
CA LEU A 111 7.01 6.35 1.00
C LEU A 111 8.23 6.83 1.78
N LYS A 112 8.66 8.04 1.53
CA LYS A 112 9.72 8.70 2.32
C LYS A 112 9.09 9.45 3.48
N LEU A 113 9.64 9.27 4.68
CA LEU A 113 9.18 9.94 5.88
C LEU A 113 10.18 11.01 6.32
N ASP A 114 9.67 12.07 6.93
CA ASP A 114 10.49 13.02 7.67
C ASP A 114 10.89 12.45 9.04
N PRO A 115 11.77 13.14 9.81
CA PRO A 115 12.16 12.68 11.15
C PRO A 115 11.01 12.59 12.16
N MET A 116 9.87 13.22 11.87
CA MET A 116 8.65 13.18 12.69
C MET A 116 7.70 12.06 12.25
N GLY A 117 8.07 11.27 11.22
CA GLY A 117 7.26 10.17 10.69
C GLY A 117 6.18 10.59 9.68
N ARG A 118 6.17 11.84 9.22
CA ARG A 118 5.19 12.31 8.24
C ARG A 118 5.63 11.95 6.83
N ILE A 119 4.67 11.53 5.99
CA ILE A 119 4.91 11.20 4.59
C ILE A 119 5.21 12.49 3.81
N ILE A 120 6.38 12.58 3.18
CA ILE A 120 6.83 13.74 2.40
C ILE A 120 6.92 13.50 0.90
N SER A 121 7.02 12.26 0.46
CA SER A 121 6.96 11.90 -0.95
C SER A 121 6.67 10.42 -1.13
N HIS A 122 6.21 10.05 -2.35
CA HIS A 122 6.14 8.66 -2.76
C HIS A 122 6.81 8.49 -4.14
N GLU A 123 7.43 7.33 -4.36
CA GLU A 123 8.08 6.98 -5.61
C GLU A 123 7.99 5.48 -5.87
N ASP A 124 8.08 5.07 -7.13
CA ASP A 124 8.23 3.65 -7.47
C ASP A 124 9.62 3.17 -7.04
N PHE A 125 9.67 2.10 -6.25
CA PHE A 125 10.92 1.52 -5.76
C PHE A 125 11.37 0.34 -6.64
N ILE A 126 10.47 -0.60 -6.91
CA ILE A 126 10.70 -1.73 -7.81
C ILE A 126 9.47 -1.90 -8.70
N SER A 127 9.69 -2.03 -9.99
CA SER A 127 8.65 -2.29 -10.99
C SER A 127 9.13 -3.34 -12.00
N GLY A 128 8.26 -3.73 -12.95
CA GLY A 128 8.59 -4.70 -14.00
C GLY A 128 7.69 -5.94 -13.99
N TRP A 129 6.74 -6.01 -13.08
CA TRP A 129 5.76 -7.09 -13.03
C TRP A 129 4.53 -6.87 -13.93
N LEU A 130 4.40 -5.70 -14.55
CA LEU A 130 3.40 -5.43 -15.58
C LEU A 130 4.09 -5.32 -16.93
N LYS A 131 3.69 -6.15 -17.90
CA LYS A 131 4.21 -6.11 -19.27
C LYS A 131 3.58 -4.98 -20.07
N LYS A 132 4.16 -4.66 -21.21
CA LYS A 132 3.66 -3.61 -22.12
C LYS A 132 2.27 -3.91 -22.69
N ASP A 133 1.89 -5.17 -22.79
CA ASP A 133 0.57 -5.63 -23.24
C ASP A 133 -0.49 -5.61 -22.14
N GLY A 134 -0.13 -5.15 -20.93
CA GLY A 134 -1.03 -5.11 -19.78
C GLY A 134 -1.15 -6.43 -19.02
N SER A 135 -0.50 -7.50 -19.46
CA SER A 135 -0.53 -8.77 -18.74
C SER A 135 0.46 -8.79 -17.57
N PRO A 136 0.13 -9.48 -16.46
CA PRO A 136 1.04 -9.58 -15.33
C PRO A 136 2.23 -10.48 -15.63
N ASN A 137 3.39 -10.14 -15.10
CA ASN A 137 4.60 -10.96 -15.10
C ASN A 137 5.03 -11.35 -13.69
N GLY A 138 4.21 -11.05 -12.71
CA GLY A 138 4.35 -11.30 -11.29
C GLY A 138 3.41 -10.40 -10.51
N ARG A 139 3.22 -10.70 -9.23
CA ARG A 139 2.35 -9.94 -8.32
C ARG A 139 3.00 -9.85 -6.94
N PRO A 140 3.58 -8.69 -6.58
CA PRO A 140 4.13 -8.45 -5.26
C PRO A 140 3.08 -8.61 -4.15
N VAL A 141 3.44 -9.32 -3.06
CA VAL A 141 2.50 -9.58 -1.95
C VAL A 141 2.99 -8.95 -0.67
N ASP A 142 4.13 -9.37 -0.14
CA ASP A 142 4.59 -8.96 1.18
C ASP A 142 6.09 -8.70 1.22
N LEU A 143 6.50 -7.87 2.16
CA LEU A 143 7.86 -7.42 2.37
C LEU A 143 8.29 -7.72 3.81
N GLU A 144 9.43 -8.38 3.98
CA GLU A 144 9.97 -8.72 5.30
C GLU A 144 11.48 -8.52 5.33
N TYR A 145 12.01 -8.19 6.49
CA TYR A 145 13.45 -8.08 6.73
C TYR A 145 13.99 -9.29 7.48
N SER A 146 15.12 -9.82 7.00
CA SER A 146 15.87 -10.79 7.77
C SER A 146 16.49 -10.15 9.03
N PRO A 147 16.94 -10.95 10.00
CA PRO A 147 17.69 -10.45 11.15
C PRO A 147 18.95 -9.63 10.77
N GLU A 148 19.53 -9.93 9.61
CA GLU A 148 20.69 -9.23 9.05
C GLU A 148 20.31 -7.92 8.33
N GLY A 149 19.01 -7.63 8.21
CA GLY A 149 18.48 -6.43 7.58
C GLY A 149 18.38 -6.49 6.05
N GLU A 150 18.37 -7.69 5.50
CA GLU A 150 18.11 -7.93 4.07
C GLU A 150 16.62 -7.88 3.79
N LEU A 151 16.22 -7.23 2.71
CA LEU A 151 14.82 -7.11 2.31
C LEU A 151 14.43 -8.27 1.38
N TYR A 152 13.34 -8.94 1.72
CA TYR A 152 12.71 -9.96 0.91
C TYR A 152 11.31 -9.53 0.47
N LEU A 153 10.90 -9.99 -0.72
CA LEU A 153 9.60 -9.71 -1.32
C LEU A 153 9.02 -11.01 -1.86
N SER A 154 7.81 -11.35 -1.45
CA SER A 154 7.08 -12.49 -1.97
C SER A 154 6.24 -12.12 -3.20
N ASP A 155 6.08 -13.09 -4.12
CA ASP A 155 5.30 -12.99 -5.35
C ASP A 155 4.52 -14.31 -5.51
N ASP A 156 3.21 -14.27 -5.30
CA ASP A 156 2.34 -15.44 -5.34
C ASP A 156 2.05 -15.90 -6.77
N PHE A 157 2.01 -14.97 -7.71
CA PHE A 157 1.78 -15.30 -9.12
C PHE A 157 2.92 -16.12 -9.72
N ARG A 158 4.16 -15.85 -9.29
CA ARG A 158 5.33 -16.61 -9.71
C ARG A 158 5.69 -17.75 -8.75
N GLY A 159 5.17 -17.76 -7.54
CA GLY A 159 5.54 -18.71 -6.50
C GLY A 159 7.00 -18.58 -6.07
N VAL A 160 7.52 -17.36 -5.96
CA VAL A 160 8.91 -17.06 -5.61
C VAL A 160 9.03 -16.02 -4.51
N VAL A 161 10.19 -15.99 -3.88
CA VAL A 161 10.63 -14.92 -2.98
C VAL A 161 11.90 -14.30 -3.55
N TYR A 162 11.85 -12.99 -3.75
CA TYR A 162 12.99 -12.20 -4.19
C TYR A 162 13.79 -11.71 -2.98
N LYS A 163 15.10 -11.80 -3.06
CA LYS A 163 16.01 -11.05 -2.19
C LYS A 163 16.40 -9.75 -2.89
N ILE A 164 16.16 -8.62 -2.25
CA ILE A 164 16.46 -7.31 -2.81
C ILE A 164 17.86 -6.90 -2.40
N THR A 165 18.72 -6.71 -3.38
CA THR A 165 20.10 -6.25 -3.19
C THR A 165 20.35 -5.00 -4.01
N THR A 166 21.31 -4.19 -3.58
CA THR A 166 21.81 -3.04 -4.35
C THR A 166 23.24 -3.32 -4.79
N ASN A 167 23.51 -3.09 -6.04
CA ASN A 167 24.88 -3.10 -6.58
C ASN A 167 25.61 -1.83 -6.18
#